data_82400947e21e90801207985e79ab23b8
#
_entry.id   82400947e21e90801207985e79ab23b8
#
_cell.length_a   1.000
_cell.length_b   1.000
_cell.length_c   1.000
_cell.angle_alpha   90.00
_cell.angle_beta   90.00
_cell.angle_gamma   90.00
#
_symmetry.space_group_name_H-M   'P 1'
#
loop_
_entity.id
_entity.type
_entity.pdbx_description
1 polymer ?
#
loop_
_entity_poly.entity_id
_entity_poly.type
_entity_poly.pdbx_seq_one_letter_code
_entity_poly.pdbx_strand_id
1 'polypeptide(L)'
;SGRQYKGEAGDTLLQVAQDAGVAIRSLCGGYGQCHQCWIEVSEGSHPKFGVDCKPENVSGITSLERQLIIDNPSYKGKRLACQTCIQGDLVIDVPEDSQEHKAYISKKNAKQDYSISSSITLVDCTLEESTLDENPSASENLLAQLEKQGITATIDFNLLRGLQPLIHETKGSLTVA
;
A
#
# COMPACT_ATOMS: atom_id res chain seq x y z
N SER A 1 -2.35 4.34 -27.52
CA SER A 1 -1.72 5.67 -27.49
C SER A 1 -0.29 5.52 -26.97
N GLY A 2 0.72 5.68 -27.86
CA GLY A 2 2.11 5.52 -27.45
C GLY A 2 2.56 6.67 -26.55
N ARG A 3 3.16 6.34 -25.41
CA ARG A 3 3.87 7.27 -24.54
C ARG A 3 5.35 7.20 -24.87
N GLN A 4 6.04 8.34 -24.84
CA GLN A 4 7.49 8.41 -24.99
C GLN A 4 8.10 8.74 -23.64
N TYR A 5 9.15 8.04 -23.30
CA TYR A 5 9.89 8.25 -22.05
C TYR A 5 11.39 8.04 -22.28
N LYS A 6 12.22 8.70 -21.50
CA LYS A 6 13.68 8.55 -21.55
C LYS A 6 14.12 7.64 -20.41
N GLY A 7 14.71 6.50 -20.74
CA GLY A 7 15.43 5.65 -19.82
C GLY A 7 16.93 5.75 -20.03
N GLU A 8 17.69 5.29 -19.07
CA GLU A 8 19.14 5.18 -19.18
C GLU A 8 19.55 3.78 -19.66
N ALA A 9 20.67 3.69 -20.35
CA ALA A 9 21.21 2.37 -20.76
C ALA A 9 21.57 1.56 -19.51
N GLY A 10 21.02 0.35 -19.42
CA GLY A 10 21.16 -0.53 -18.28
C GLY A 10 19.93 -0.60 -17.37
N ASP A 11 19.01 0.35 -17.46
CA ASP A 11 17.74 0.29 -16.74
C ASP A 11 16.89 -0.87 -17.23
N THR A 12 16.10 -1.47 -16.35
CA THR A 12 15.13 -2.50 -16.75
C THR A 12 13.90 -1.84 -17.42
N LEU A 13 13.36 -2.51 -18.41
CA LEU A 13 12.13 -2.04 -19.07
C LEU A 13 10.95 -1.92 -18.12
N LEU A 14 10.91 -2.75 -17.07
CA LEU A 14 9.89 -2.64 -16.02
C LEU A 14 9.98 -1.30 -15.29
N GLN A 15 11.18 -0.92 -14.83
CA GLN A 15 11.39 0.35 -14.11
C GLN A 15 10.99 1.54 -14.98
N VAL A 16 11.52 1.59 -16.19
CA VAL A 16 11.26 2.71 -17.11
C VAL A 16 9.78 2.81 -17.49
N ALA A 17 9.10 1.66 -17.68
CA ALA A 17 7.66 1.63 -17.95
C ALA A 17 6.85 2.14 -16.76
N GLN A 18 7.22 1.76 -15.54
CA GLN A 18 6.58 2.24 -14.31
C GLN A 18 6.77 3.75 -14.13
N ASP A 19 7.97 4.26 -14.36
CA ASP A 19 8.28 5.69 -14.30
C ASP A 19 7.53 6.48 -15.37
N ALA A 20 7.28 5.88 -16.53
CA ALA A 20 6.40 6.41 -17.59
C ALA A 20 4.91 6.34 -17.24
N GLY A 21 4.54 5.79 -16.10
CA GLY A 21 3.15 5.59 -15.67
C GLY A 21 2.42 4.50 -16.44
N VAL A 22 3.16 3.52 -16.99
CA VAL A 22 2.61 2.30 -17.62
C VAL A 22 2.57 1.21 -16.56
N ALA A 23 1.37 0.80 -16.18
CA ALA A 23 1.20 -0.23 -15.16
C ALA A 23 1.41 -1.61 -15.77
N ILE A 24 2.56 -2.23 -15.49
CA ILE A 24 2.88 -3.62 -15.86
C ILE A 24 2.77 -4.48 -14.61
N ARG A 25 2.11 -5.64 -14.73
CA ARG A 25 2.01 -6.61 -13.64
C ARG A 25 3.38 -7.08 -13.19
N SER A 26 3.72 -6.83 -11.92
CA SER A 26 5.01 -7.22 -11.35
C SER A 26 4.88 -7.59 -9.87
N LEU A 27 4.08 -8.62 -9.58
CA LEU A 27 3.79 -9.06 -8.21
C LEU A 27 5.03 -9.39 -7.39
N CYS A 28 6.12 -9.81 -8.05
CA CYS A 28 7.40 -10.08 -7.39
C CYS A 28 8.30 -8.84 -7.24
N GLY A 29 7.85 -7.64 -7.62
CA GLY A 29 8.68 -6.43 -7.54
C GLY A 29 9.91 -6.42 -8.43
N GLY A 30 9.90 -7.18 -9.55
CA GLY A 30 11.03 -7.22 -10.51
C GLY A 30 12.02 -8.38 -10.32
N TYR A 31 11.81 -9.25 -9.34
CA TYR A 31 12.72 -10.38 -9.06
C TYR A 31 12.62 -11.56 -10.04
N GLY A 32 11.82 -11.48 -11.11
CA GLY A 32 11.71 -12.55 -12.10
C GLY A 32 10.95 -13.80 -11.66
N GLN A 33 10.25 -13.77 -10.53
CA GLN A 33 9.59 -14.95 -9.95
C GLN A 33 8.14 -15.14 -10.35
N CYS A 34 7.40 -14.07 -10.63
CA CYS A 34 5.97 -14.16 -10.92
C CYS A 34 5.65 -14.40 -12.41
N HIS A 35 6.59 -14.17 -13.29
CA HIS A 35 6.49 -14.31 -14.75
C HIS A 35 5.27 -13.61 -15.37
N GLN A 36 4.88 -12.44 -14.86
CA GLN A 36 3.68 -11.73 -15.33
C GLN A 36 3.97 -10.44 -16.11
N CYS A 37 5.22 -9.99 -16.14
CA CYS A 37 5.62 -8.73 -16.78
C CYS A 37 6.07 -8.93 -18.24
N TRP A 38 5.34 -9.73 -19.02
CA TRP A 38 5.65 -9.94 -20.41
C TRP A 38 5.38 -8.70 -21.25
N ILE A 39 6.31 -8.41 -22.15
CA ILE A 39 6.25 -7.34 -23.15
C ILE A 39 6.68 -7.86 -24.50
N GLU A 40 6.29 -7.18 -25.55
CA GLU A 40 6.76 -7.39 -26.90
C GLU A 40 7.64 -6.21 -27.32
N VAL A 41 8.81 -6.50 -27.85
CA VAL A 41 9.72 -5.48 -28.42
C VAL A 41 9.44 -5.42 -29.91
N SER A 42 8.99 -4.26 -30.40
CA SER A 42 8.73 -4.05 -31.81
C SER A 42 10.03 -3.80 -32.53
N GLU A 43 10.39 -4.67 -33.47
CA GLU A 43 11.57 -4.50 -34.32
C GLU A 43 11.24 -3.66 -35.55
N GLY A 44 12.24 -2.92 -36.05
CA GLY A 44 12.14 -2.14 -37.27
C GLY A 44 12.01 -0.64 -37.06
N SER A 45 11.75 0.08 -38.17
CA SER A 45 11.67 1.53 -38.17
C SER A 45 10.26 2.01 -37.77
N HIS A 46 10.21 2.88 -36.80
CA HIS A 46 8.98 3.50 -36.31
C HIS A 46 8.98 5.02 -36.58
N PRO A 47 8.70 5.46 -37.83
CA PRO A 47 8.82 6.88 -38.21
C PRO A 47 7.96 7.83 -37.36
N LYS A 48 6.83 7.33 -36.86
CA LYS A 48 5.92 8.09 -35.98
C LYS A 48 6.61 8.56 -34.70
N PHE A 49 7.59 7.79 -34.22
CA PHE A 49 8.32 8.07 -32.98
C PHE A 49 9.77 8.52 -33.25
N GLY A 50 10.23 8.44 -34.50
CA GLY A 50 11.60 8.73 -34.86
C GLY A 50 12.62 7.70 -34.35
N VAL A 51 12.17 6.46 -34.12
CA VAL A 51 12.96 5.37 -33.52
C VAL A 51 13.19 4.26 -34.53
N ASP A 52 14.42 3.76 -34.57
CA ASP A 52 14.83 2.56 -35.30
C ASP A 52 15.21 1.48 -34.28
N CYS A 53 14.29 0.55 -34.07
CA CYS A 53 14.38 -0.47 -33.05
C CYS A 53 15.10 -1.71 -33.58
N LYS A 54 16.32 -1.96 -33.10
CA LYS A 54 17.14 -3.10 -33.46
C LYS A 54 17.17 -4.14 -32.33
N PRO A 55 17.40 -5.43 -32.62
CA PRO A 55 17.53 -6.47 -31.58
C PRO A 55 18.61 -6.17 -30.55
N GLU A 56 19.65 -5.47 -30.93
CA GLU A 56 20.78 -5.06 -30.09
C GLU A 56 20.46 -3.91 -29.11
N ASN A 57 19.28 -3.23 -29.29
CA ASN A 57 18.83 -2.17 -28.42
C ASN A 57 18.26 -2.67 -27.08
N VAL A 58 18.18 -3.99 -26.90
CA VAL A 58 17.80 -4.67 -25.65
C VAL A 58 18.81 -5.74 -25.27
N SER A 59 18.90 -6.03 -23.98
CA SER A 59 19.76 -7.11 -23.50
C SER A 59 19.36 -8.48 -24.06
N GLY A 60 20.31 -9.42 -24.17
CA GLY A 60 20.06 -10.78 -24.64
C GLY A 60 19.05 -11.53 -23.78
N ILE A 61 18.40 -12.55 -24.35
CA ILE A 61 17.43 -13.41 -23.66
C ILE A 61 18.13 -14.14 -22.50
N THR A 62 17.56 -14.06 -21.31
CA THR A 62 18.09 -14.73 -20.11
C THR A 62 17.83 -16.24 -20.11
N SER A 63 18.54 -16.99 -19.28
CA SER A 63 18.31 -18.44 -19.12
C SER A 63 16.90 -18.73 -18.60
N LEU A 64 16.37 -17.89 -17.72
CA LEU A 64 15.01 -17.98 -17.22
C LEU A 64 13.98 -17.81 -18.34
N GLU A 65 14.11 -16.78 -19.15
CA GLU A 65 13.19 -16.54 -20.26
C GLU A 65 13.19 -17.70 -21.28
N ARG A 66 14.38 -18.25 -21.56
CA ARG A 66 14.51 -19.43 -22.46
C ARG A 66 13.73 -20.62 -21.90
N GLN A 67 13.86 -20.91 -20.62
CA GLN A 67 13.16 -22.01 -19.98
C GLN A 67 11.64 -21.79 -20.06
N LEU A 68 11.18 -20.60 -19.74
CA LEU A 68 9.75 -20.25 -19.79
C LEU A 68 9.15 -20.35 -21.21
N ILE A 69 9.92 -20.00 -22.25
CA ILE A 69 9.50 -20.16 -23.65
C ILE A 69 9.44 -21.64 -24.05
N ILE A 70 10.34 -22.48 -23.52
CA ILE A 70 10.30 -23.94 -23.75
C ILE A 70 9.06 -24.52 -23.07
N ASP A 71 8.78 -24.14 -21.82
CA ASP A 71 7.66 -24.65 -21.05
C ASP A 71 6.31 -24.17 -21.63
N ASN A 72 6.27 -22.95 -22.17
CA ASN A 72 5.10 -22.39 -22.81
C ASN A 72 5.45 -21.59 -24.08
N PRO A 73 5.27 -22.22 -25.27
CA PRO A 73 5.58 -21.59 -26.55
C PRO A 73 4.80 -20.29 -26.87
N SER A 74 3.72 -19.98 -26.14
CA SER A 74 2.99 -18.71 -26.31
C SER A 74 3.79 -17.47 -25.92
N TYR A 75 4.90 -17.67 -25.21
CA TYR A 75 5.82 -16.59 -24.85
C TYR A 75 6.91 -16.35 -25.91
N LYS A 76 6.91 -17.10 -27.00
CA LYS A 76 7.87 -16.89 -28.10
C LYS A 76 7.74 -15.48 -28.67
N GLY A 77 8.85 -14.75 -28.74
CA GLY A 77 8.89 -13.35 -29.18
C GLY A 77 8.60 -12.34 -28.07
N LYS A 78 8.24 -12.79 -26.87
CA LYS A 78 8.04 -11.94 -25.71
C LYS A 78 9.27 -11.91 -24.80
N ARG A 79 9.38 -10.84 -24.01
CA ARG A 79 10.46 -10.62 -23.04
C ARG A 79 9.86 -10.32 -21.67
N LEU A 80 10.57 -10.69 -20.62
CA LEU A 80 10.21 -10.25 -19.26
C LEU A 80 10.75 -8.83 -19.01
N ALA A 81 9.89 -7.86 -18.83
CA ALA A 81 10.27 -6.46 -18.64
C ALA A 81 11.26 -6.25 -17.47
N CYS A 82 11.14 -7.06 -16.41
CA CYS A 82 12.04 -7.01 -15.25
C CYS A 82 13.43 -7.62 -15.51
N GLN A 83 13.60 -8.41 -16.58
CA GLN A 83 14.86 -9.07 -16.93
C GLN A 83 15.50 -8.48 -18.18
N THR A 84 14.81 -7.56 -18.86
CA THR A 84 15.27 -6.93 -20.09
C THR A 84 15.75 -5.53 -19.81
N CYS A 85 17.03 -5.26 -20.10
CA CYS A 85 17.64 -3.95 -19.95
C CYS A 85 17.69 -3.20 -21.28
N ILE A 86 17.58 -1.87 -21.21
CA ILE A 86 17.68 -0.95 -22.33
C ILE A 86 19.16 -0.84 -22.76
N GLN A 87 19.41 -0.91 -24.07
CA GLN A 87 20.73 -0.67 -24.66
C GLN A 87 20.68 0.39 -25.78
N GLY A 88 19.49 0.80 -26.20
CA GLY A 88 19.27 1.81 -27.23
C GLY A 88 17.81 2.17 -27.36
N ASP A 89 17.49 2.97 -28.37
CA ASP A 89 16.11 3.38 -28.62
C ASP A 89 15.24 2.21 -29.03
N LEU A 90 14.07 2.09 -28.43
CA LEU A 90 13.18 0.95 -28.65
C LEU A 90 11.70 1.31 -28.54
N VAL A 91 10.88 0.49 -29.12
CA VAL A 91 9.42 0.53 -28.99
C VAL A 91 8.95 -0.78 -28.38
N ILE A 92 8.19 -0.68 -27.30
CA ILE A 92 7.58 -1.84 -26.63
C ILE A 92 6.06 -1.78 -26.71
N ASP A 93 5.46 -2.94 -26.83
CA ASP A 93 4.04 -3.13 -26.60
C ASP A 93 3.82 -3.97 -25.33
N VAL A 94 2.82 -3.59 -24.56
CA VAL A 94 2.47 -4.30 -23.32
C VAL A 94 1.15 -5.01 -23.56
N PRO A 95 1.15 -6.35 -23.71
CA PRO A 95 -0.07 -7.13 -23.89
C PRO A 95 -1.08 -6.92 -22.77
N GLU A 96 -2.37 -7.03 -23.07
CA GLU A 96 -3.45 -6.87 -22.08
C GLU A 96 -3.25 -7.75 -20.85
N ASP A 97 -2.81 -8.98 -21.04
CA ASP A 97 -2.56 -9.95 -19.96
C ASP A 97 -1.44 -9.48 -18.99
N SER A 98 -0.54 -8.65 -19.46
CA SER A 98 0.56 -8.08 -18.68
C SER A 98 0.25 -6.70 -18.11
N GLN A 99 -0.86 -6.08 -18.52
CA GLN A 99 -1.28 -4.80 -17.97
C GLN A 99 -1.93 -4.99 -16.60
N GLU A 100 -1.56 -4.15 -15.66
CA GLU A 100 -2.28 -4.01 -14.41
C GLU A 100 -3.55 -3.20 -14.67
N HIS A 101 -4.66 -3.88 -14.81
CA HIS A 101 -5.94 -3.20 -14.83
C HIS A 101 -6.14 -2.58 -13.45
N LYS A 102 -5.99 -1.26 -13.34
CA LYS A 102 -6.55 -0.54 -12.22
C LYS A 102 -8.04 -0.87 -12.25
N ALA A 103 -8.46 -1.81 -11.42
CA ALA A 103 -9.87 -1.99 -11.16
C ALA A 103 -10.39 -0.64 -10.65
N TYR A 104 -10.98 0.14 -11.54
CA TYR A 104 -11.82 1.23 -11.14
C TYR A 104 -12.99 0.60 -10.42
N ILE A 105 -12.81 0.38 -9.12
CA ILE A 105 -13.95 0.22 -8.24
C ILE A 105 -14.60 1.59 -8.26
N SER A 106 -15.45 1.82 -9.27
CA SER A 106 -16.43 2.87 -9.24
C SER A 106 -17.39 2.51 -8.10
N LYS A 107 -16.96 2.80 -6.88
CA LYS A 107 -17.91 2.95 -5.78
C LYS A 107 -18.72 4.18 -6.19
N LYS A 108 -19.81 3.95 -6.94
CA LYS A 108 -20.92 4.90 -6.88
C LYS A 108 -21.18 5.04 -5.40
N ASN A 109 -20.85 6.20 -4.86
CA ASN A 109 -21.20 6.56 -3.50
C ASN A 109 -22.74 6.53 -3.43
N ALA A 110 -23.31 5.35 -3.22
CA ALA A 110 -24.57 5.29 -2.56
C ALA A 110 -24.28 5.96 -1.21
N LYS A 111 -24.86 7.14 -0.98
CA LYS A 111 -24.93 7.74 0.34
C LYS A 111 -25.70 6.74 1.21
N GLN A 112 -24.98 5.77 1.74
CA GLN A 112 -25.49 4.95 2.82
C GLN A 112 -25.15 5.74 4.08
N ASP A 113 -26.14 6.30 4.71
CA ASP A 113 -26.03 6.82 6.06
C ASP A 113 -25.76 5.63 6.98
N TYR A 114 -24.50 5.42 7.28
CA TYR A 114 -24.08 4.47 8.29
C TYR A 114 -24.19 5.17 9.65
N SER A 115 -25.10 4.73 10.50
CA SER A 115 -25.00 5.06 11.92
C SER A 115 -23.81 4.30 12.48
N ILE A 116 -22.72 5.00 12.71
CA ILE A 116 -21.53 4.42 13.35
C ILE A 116 -21.87 4.26 14.83
N SER A 117 -22.12 3.04 15.28
CA SER A 117 -22.18 2.68 16.69
C SER A 117 -20.79 2.23 17.10
N SER A 118 -20.04 3.10 17.73
CA SER A 118 -18.75 2.74 18.31
C SER A 118 -18.95 1.83 19.52
N SER A 119 -18.22 0.73 19.60
CA SER A 119 -18.15 -0.12 20.79
C SER A 119 -17.28 0.49 21.90
N ILE A 120 -16.58 1.58 21.61
CA ILE A 120 -15.73 2.30 22.55
C ILE A 120 -16.25 3.74 22.62
N THR A 121 -16.47 4.22 23.83
CA THR A 121 -16.87 5.62 24.11
C THR A 121 -15.76 6.27 24.93
N LEU A 122 -15.26 7.41 24.45
CA LEU A 122 -14.29 8.21 25.20
C LEU A 122 -15.02 9.20 26.08
N VAL A 123 -14.61 9.28 27.34
CA VAL A 123 -15.22 10.16 28.36
C VAL A 123 -14.13 10.92 29.08
N ASP A 124 -14.26 12.23 29.10
CA ASP A 124 -13.35 13.09 29.83
C ASP A 124 -13.82 13.22 31.28
N CYS A 125 -12.93 12.94 32.22
CA CYS A 125 -13.15 13.02 33.65
C CYS A 125 -12.12 13.97 34.28
N THR A 126 -12.60 14.79 35.24
CA THR A 126 -11.72 15.61 36.06
C THR A 126 -11.83 15.13 37.48
N LEU A 127 -10.76 14.60 38.03
CA LEU A 127 -10.68 14.07 39.38
C LEU A 127 -9.90 15.02 40.27
N GLU A 128 -10.39 15.30 41.46
CA GLU A 128 -9.67 16.07 42.47
C GLU A 128 -8.67 15.14 43.16
N GLU A 129 -7.49 15.68 43.49
CA GLU A 129 -6.50 14.94 44.29
C GLU A 129 -7.08 14.66 45.67
N SER A 130 -7.17 13.40 46.06
CA SER A 130 -7.63 13.02 47.39
C SER A 130 -6.61 13.39 48.48
N THR A 131 -7.03 14.19 49.43
CA THR A 131 -6.29 14.43 50.64
C THR A 131 -6.63 13.36 51.69
N LEU A 132 -5.68 13.04 52.58
CA LEU A 132 -5.66 11.85 53.43
C LEU A 132 -6.83 11.71 54.43
N ASP A 133 -7.66 12.73 54.61
CA ASP A 133 -8.56 12.75 55.79
C ASP A 133 -10.07 12.52 55.51
N GLU A 134 -10.63 12.69 54.31
CA GLU A 134 -12.07 12.53 54.11
C GLU A 134 -12.57 12.25 52.67
N ASN A 135 -11.72 11.84 51.74
CA ASN A 135 -12.17 11.70 50.39
C ASN A 135 -12.33 10.23 49.94
N PRO A 136 -13.33 9.93 49.08
CA PRO A 136 -13.45 8.64 48.45
C PRO A 136 -12.18 8.30 47.66
N SER A 137 -11.88 7.02 47.52
CA SER A 137 -10.71 6.56 46.76
C SER A 137 -10.73 7.09 45.33
N ALA A 138 -9.57 7.18 44.69
CA ALA A 138 -9.50 7.59 43.28
C ALA A 138 -10.42 6.80 42.34
N SER A 139 -10.61 5.51 42.61
CA SER A 139 -11.54 4.64 41.89
C SER A 139 -13.01 4.99 42.14
N GLU A 140 -13.39 5.29 43.37
CA GLU A 140 -14.73 5.72 43.73
C GLU A 140 -15.08 7.07 43.10
N ASN A 141 -14.13 8.02 43.13
CA ASN A 141 -14.28 9.31 42.47
C ASN A 141 -14.47 9.17 40.96
N LEU A 142 -13.67 8.29 40.33
CA LEU A 142 -13.80 8.03 38.88
C LEU A 142 -15.19 7.42 38.57
N LEU A 143 -15.61 6.41 39.30
CA LEU A 143 -16.92 5.79 39.11
C LEU A 143 -18.07 6.78 39.33
N ALA A 144 -18.01 7.60 40.35
CA ALA A 144 -19.01 8.64 40.62
C ALA A 144 -19.07 9.70 39.50
N GLN A 145 -17.96 10.05 38.89
CA GLN A 145 -17.91 10.96 37.74
C GLN A 145 -18.53 10.33 36.50
N LEU A 146 -18.28 9.04 36.25
CA LEU A 146 -18.90 8.29 35.16
C LEU A 146 -20.41 8.14 35.35
N GLU A 147 -20.87 7.83 36.58
CA GLU A 147 -22.29 7.76 36.90
C GLU A 147 -23.02 9.10 36.67
N LYS A 148 -22.39 10.22 37.02
CA LYS A 148 -22.97 11.56 36.75
C LYS A 148 -23.16 11.81 35.25
N GLN A 149 -22.37 11.14 34.40
CA GLN A 149 -22.50 11.19 32.93
C GLN A 149 -23.40 10.07 32.38
N GLY A 150 -24.07 9.30 33.26
CA GLY A 150 -25.01 8.24 32.88
C GLY A 150 -24.32 6.93 32.46
N ILE A 151 -23.03 6.75 32.82
CA ILE A 151 -22.24 5.57 32.44
C ILE A 151 -22.05 4.71 33.68
N THR A 152 -22.55 3.47 33.64
CA THR A 152 -22.27 2.45 34.64
C THR A 152 -21.05 1.64 34.20
N ALA A 153 -19.96 1.70 34.95
CA ALA A 153 -18.70 1.05 34.62
C ALA A 153 -18.14 0.24 35.77
N THR A 154 -17.27 -0.67 35.45
CA THR A 154 -16.42 -1.39 36.41
C THR A 154 -14.96 -1.17 36.03
N ILE A 155 -14.07 -1.04 37.02
CA ILE A 155 -12.65 -0.79 36.79
C ILE A 155 -11.89 -2.11 36.87
N ASP A 156 -11.07 -2.39 35.86
CA ASP A 156 -10.17 -3.55 35.88
C ASP A 156 -9.10 -3.41 36.96
N PHE A 157 -8.75 -4.53 37.60
CA PHE A 157 -7.77 -4.54 38.70
C PHE A 157 -6.39 -4.00 38.30
N ASN A 158 -5.97 -4.21 37.06
CA ASN A 158 -4.68 -3.71 36.57
C ASN A 158 -4.68 -2.19 36.45
N LEU A 159 -5.83 -1.61 36.07
CA LEU A 159 -6.00 -0.14 36.00
C LEU A 159 -5.94 0.49 37.39
N LEU A 160 -6.50 -0.14 38.43
CA LEU A 160 -6.48 0.37 39.79
C LEU A 160 -5.06 0.65 40.30
N ARG A 161 -4.09 -0.19 39.94
CA ARG A 161 -2.69 -0.05 40.37
C ARG A 161 -2.02 1.19 39.74
N GLY A 162 -2.43 1.58 38.53
CA GLY A 162 -1.86 2.71 37.79
C GLY A 162 -2.65 4.01 37.96
N LEU A 163 -3.86 3.96 38.51
CA LEU A 163 -4.77 5.09 38.52
C LEU A 163 -4.24 6.28 39.35
N GLN A 164 -3.75 6.04 40.55
CA GLN A 164 -3.24 7.08 41.46
C GLN A 164 -2.02 7.82 40.87
N PRO A 165 -0.97 7.16 40.39
CA PRO A 165 0.13 7.83 39.71
C PRO A 165 -0.33 8.64 38.50
N LEU A 166 -1.26 8.13 37.72
CA LEU A 166 -1.78 8.79 36.52
C LEU A 166 -2.54 10.07 36.86
N ILE A 167 -3.37 10.06 37.90
CA ILE A 167 -4.08 11.26 38.39
C ILE A 167 -3.08 12.34 38.79
N HIS A 168 -2.02 11.96 39.48
CA HIS A 168 -0.97 12.90 39.91
C HIS A 168 -0.23 13.50 38.69
N GLU A 169 0.16 12.69 37.71
CA GLU A 169 0.83 13.16 36.49
C GLU A 169 -0.04 14.11 35.66
N THR A 170 -1.31 13.81 35.53
CA THR A 170 -2.27 14.53 34.67
C THR A 170 -2.98 15.66 35.41
N LYS A 171 -2.65 15.90 36.68
CA LYS A 171 -3.33 16.87 37.55
C LYS A 171 -4.87 16.65 37.55
N GLY A 172 -5.28 15.40 37.59
CA GLY A 172 -6.66 15.00 37.65
C GLY A 172 -7.43 14.96 36.31
N SER A 173 -6.85 15.42 35.23
CA SER A 173 -7.54 15.39 33.90
C SER A 173 -7.28 14.06 33.19
N LEU A 174 -8.31 13.24 32.99
CA LEU A 174 -8.23 11.90 32.40
C LEU A 174 -9.26 11.71 31.31
N THR A 175 -8.88 11.04 30.22
CA THR A 175 -9.83 10.50 29.24
C THR A 175 -9.91 9.00 29.42
N VAL A 176 -11.10 8.47 29.62
CA VAL A 176 -11.39 7.04 29.84
C VAL A 176 -12.11 6.47 28.64
N ALA A 177 -11.79 5.21 28.29
CA ALA A 177 -12.38 4.49 27.14
C ALA A 177 -13.08 3.20 27.60
#